data_6eabdda4d409fb031ffb1956fe6fb881
#
_entry.id   6eabdda4d409fb031ffb1956fe6fb881
#
_cell.length_a   1.000
_cell.length_b   1.000
_cell.length_c   1.000
_cell.angle_alpha   90.00
_cell.angle_beta   90.00
_cell.angle_gamma   90.00
#
_symmetry.space_group_name_H-M   'P 1'
#
loop_
_entity.id
_entity.type
_entity.pdbx_description
1 polymer ?
#
loop_
_entity_poly.entity_id
_entity_poly.type
_entity_poly.pdbx_seq_one_letter_code
_entity_poly.pdbx_strand_id
1 'polypeptide(L)'
;MYLCEVIKLEEDIQEDCGWELSRKEFIRSLFVIGVAVNIPFLTSCGTEEDPVVFDSNPLSAEQLKVLQAVQLVLFPKEGDGPSALQINADKWIVYVLNDPRDSQREKDFIVDHLEGLNQFSKETHDIAYDLLSLDQQEDLLELFFQDKNQKRWGSRMLTLIFEALLLDPLYGVNPDSIGWNWLNHNPGMPRPNKQNMYPTLYATINEV
;
A
#
# COMPACT_ATOMS: atom_id res chain seq x y z
N MET A 1 -8.30 -45.31 -16.36
CA MET A 1 -8.31 -45.47 -14.90
C MET A 1 -7.36 -44.53 -14.20
N TYR A 2 -6.49 -43.78 -14.91
CA TYR A 2 -5.58 -42.76 -14.33
C TYR A 2 -6.14 -41.33 -14.30
N LEU A 3 -7.17 -41.04 -15.08
CA LEU A 3 -7.78 -39.68 -15.09
C LEU A 3 -8.77 -39.41 -13.95
N CYS A 4 -9.33 -40.47 -13.34
CA CYS A 4 -10.26 -40.31 -12.21
C CYS A 4 -9.55 -40.07 -10.87
N GLU A 5 -8.29 -40.47 -10.72
CA GLU A 5 -7.52 -40.18 -9.48
C GLU A 5 -6.98 -38.76 -9.44
N VAL A 6 -6.66 -38.17 -10.60
CA VAL A 6 -6.18 -36.78 -10.66
C VAL A 6 -7.32 -35.78 -10.36
N ILE A 7 -8.54 -36.07 -10.80
CA ILE A 7 -9.72 -35.23 -10.52
C ILE A 7 -10.12 -35.29 -9.04
N LYS A 8 -9.94 -36.44 -8.38
CA LYS A 8 -10.19 -36.55 -6.93
C LYS A 8 -9.18 -35.81 -6.06
N LEU A 9 -7.94 -35.66 -6.54
CA LEU A 9 -6.91 -34.89 -5.84
C LEU A 9 -7.14 -33.36 -5.95
N GLU A 10 -7.83 -32.89 -6.99
CA GLU A 10 -8.22 -31.48 -7.10
C GLU A 10 -9.47 -31.12 -6.26
N GLU A 11 -10.40 -32.05 -6.05
CA GLU A 11 -11.57 -31.84 -5.18
C GLU A 11 -11.21 -31.89 -3.68
N ASP A 12 -10.24 -32.71 -3.25
CA ASP A 12 -9.79 -32.79 -1.85
C ASP A 12 -8.90 -31.60 -1.42
N ILE A 13 -8.37 -30.81 -2.36
CA ILE A 13 -7.56 -29.61 -2.05
C ILE A 13 -8.47 -28.40 -1.74
N GLN A 14 -9.75 -28.45 -2.04
CA GLN A 14 -10.66 -27.30 -1.93
C GLN A 14 -11.42 -27.22 -0.59
N GLU A 15 -11.30 -28.20 0.31
CA GLU A 15 -12.08 -28.22 1.56
C GLU A 15 -11.30 -27.99 2.86
N ASP A 16 -9.96 -27.87 2.85
CA ASP A 16 -9.21 -27.69 4.12
C ASP A 16 -7.97 -26.77 4.01
N CYS A 17 -8.00 -25.80 3.16
CA CYS A 17 -7.03 -24.69 3.19
C CYS A 17 -7.61 -23.50 3.95
N GLY A 18 -7.83 -23.70 5.24
CA GLY A 18 -7.90 -22.62 6.20
C GLY A 18 -6.52 -21.95 6.31
N TRP A 19 -6.14 -21.17 5.29
CA TRP A 19 -4.95 -20.33 5.32
C TRP A 19 -5.23 -19.14 6.23
N GLU A 20 -5.25 -19.38 7.54
CA GLU A 20 -5.11 -18.32 8.54
C GLU A 20 -3.65 -17.83 8.57
N LEU A 21 -3.13 -17.45 7.40
CA LEU A 21 -1.87 -16.73 7.36
C LEU A 21 -2.11 -15.35 7.95
N SER A 22 -1.39 -15.05 9.03
CA SER A 22 -1.35 -13.68 9.52
C SER A 22 -0.88 -12.77 8.38
N ARG A 23 -1.30 -11.51 8.38
CA ARG A 23 -0.93 -10.52 7.36
C ARG A 23 0.59 -10.45 7.17
N LYS A 24 1.36 -10.55 8.25
CA LYS A 24 2.83 -10.60 8.25
C LYS A 24 3.37 -11.83 7.52
N GLU A 25 2.78 -13.00 7.73
CA GLU A 25 3.18 -14.23 7.05
C GLU A 25 2.82 -14.21 5.57
N PHE A 26 1.64 -13.66 5.22
CA PHE A 26 1.26 -13.47 3.82
C PHE A 26 2.24 -12.54 3.10
N ILE A 27 2.55 -11.37 3.66
CA ILE A 27 3.51 -10.43 3.07
C ILE A 27 4.90 -11.07 3.00
N ARG A 28 5.35 -11.78 4.04
CA ARG A 28 6.62 -12.50 4.02
C ARG A 28 6.66 -13.61 2.96
N SER A 29 5.56 -14.32 2.75
CA SER A 29 5.50 -15.38 1.73
C SER A 29 5.67 -14.85 0.31
N LEU A 30 5.24 -13.61 0.03
CA LEU A 30 5.49 -12.94 -1.24
C LEU A 30 6.99 -12.68 -1.50
N PHE A 31 7.81 -12.55 -0.44
CA PHE A 31 9.25 -12.32 -0.54
C PHE A 31 10.09 -13.59 -0.59
N VAL A 32 9.60 -14.72 -0.07
CA VAL A 32 10.36 -16.00 -0.06
C VAL A 32 10.55 -16.58 -1.47
N ILE A 33 9.75 -16.16 -2.45
CA ILE A 33 9.90 -16.58 -3.87
C ILE A 33 11.07 -15.85 -4.57
N GLY A 34 11.64 -14.81 -3.98
CA GLY A 34 12.78 -14.07 -4.53
C GLY A 34 13.95 -13.96 -3.57
N VAL A 35 14.96 -14.80 -3.75
CA VAL A 35 16.36 -14.63 -3.31
C VAL A 35 16.72 -15.10 -1.89
N ALA A 36 17.21 -16.32 -1.82
CA ALA A 36 18.21 -16.72 -0.84
C ALA A 36 19.59 -16.18 -1.28
N VAL A 37 19.98 -14.99 -0.86
CA VAL A 37 21.37 -14.51 -0.95
C VAL A 37 21.78 -13.98 0.41
N ASN A 38 22.62 -14.74 1.11
CA ASN A 38 23.34 -14.28 2.29
C ASN A 38 24.43 -13.31 1.86
N ILE A 39 24.26 -12.02 2.14
CA ILE A 39 25.31 -11.02 2.03
C ILE A 39 25.59 -10.47 3.44
N PRO A 40 26.84 -10.47 3.91
CA PRO A 40 27.18 -9.94 5.21
C PRO A 40 26.91 -8.42 5.27
N PHE A 41 26.23 -8.01 6.31
CA PHE A 41 25.85 -6.64 6.62
C PHE A 41 27.07 -5.78 6.86
N LEU A 42 27.35 -4.83 5.97
CA LEU A 42 28.23 -3.70 6.22
C LEU A 42 27.35 -2.51 6.64
N THR A 43 27.44 -2.15 7.90
CA THR A 43 26.82 -0.94 8.45
C THR A 43 27.40 0.29 7.76
N SER A 44 26.67 0.83 6.79
CA SER A 44 26.94 2.16 6.24
C SER A 44 26.17 3.18 7.07
N CYS A 45 26.87 4.01 7.83
CA CYS A 45 26.33 5.27 8.33
C CYS A 45 26.07 6.20 7.15
N GLY A 46 24.87 6.10 6.55
CA GLY A 46 24.36 7.13 5.68
C GLY A 46 23.81 8.27 6.54
N THR A 47 24.22 9.50 6.27
CA THR A 47 23.55 10.69 6.81
C THR A 47 22.09 10.61 6.37
N GLU A 48 21.15 10.61 7.33
CA GLU A 48 19.74 10.69 7.04
C GLU A 48 19.48 12.02 6.31
N GLU A 49 19.05 11.95 5.07
CA GLU A 49 18.62 13.11 4.30
C GLU A 49 17.16 13.42 4.64
N ASP A 50 16.81 14.70 4.72
CA ASP A 50 15.42 15.09 4.94
C ASP A 50 14.51 14.55 3.84
N PRO A 51 13.33 14.02 4.18
CA PRO A 51 12.42 13.44 3.21
C PRO A 51 11.91 14.48 2.21
N VAL A 52 11.53 14.01 1.03
CA VAL A 52 10.91 14.88 0.01
C VAL A 52 9.53 15.31 0.48
N VAL A 53 9.28 16.61 0.45
CA VAL A 53 7.98 17.21 0.78
C VAL A 53 7.45 17.89 -0.48
N PHE A 54 6.22 17.61 -0.86
CA PHE A 54 5.52 18.36 -1.91
C PHE A 54 4.83 19.60 -1.32
N ASP A 55 4.95 20.72 -2.01
CA ASP A 55 4.35 22.00 -1.60
C ASP A 55 2.82 22.01 -1.75
N SER A 56 2.24 21.06 -2.46
CA SER A 56 0.80 20.97 -2.70
C SER A 56 0.25 19.56 -2.43
N ASN A 57 -0.90 19.52 -1.75
CA ASN A 57 -1.70 18.31 -1.63
C ASN A 57 -2.85 18.39 -2.65
N PRO A 58 -2.94 17.46 -3.62
CA PRO A 58 -4.02 17.45 -4.60
C PRO A 58 -5.37 17.02 -4.03
N LEU A 59 -5.37 16.44 -2.81
CA LEU A 59 -6.58 16.04 -2.10
C LEU A 59 -7.07 17.15 -1.18
N SER A 60 -8.38 17.35 -1.12
CA SER A 60 -9.02 18.18 -0.11
C SER A 60 -8.83 17.60 1.31
N ALA A 61 -9.04 18.41 2.33
CA ALA A 61 -8.96 17.94 3.71
C ALA A 61 -9.98 16.82 4.03
N GLU A 62 -11.16 16.85 3.39
CA GLU A 62 -12.17 15.79 3.52
C GLU A 62 -11.69 14.50 2.83
N GLN A 63 -11.24 14.58 1.60
CA GLN A 63 -10.70 13.43 0.86
C GLN A 63 -9.52 12.77 1.58
N LEU A 64 -8.63 13.57 2.18
CA LEU A 64 -7.50 13.03 2.93
C LEU A 64 -7.96 12.24 4.17
N LYS A 65 -8.97 12.69 4.90
CA LYS A 65 -9.54 11.96 6.05
C LYS A 65 -10.18 10.65 5.62
N VAL A 66 -10.96 10.68 4.54
CA VAL A 66 -11.56 9.45 3.98
C VAL A 66 -10.47 8.48 3.53
N LEU A 67 -9.41 8.97 2.85
CA LEU A 67 -8.26 8.14 2.46
C LEU A 67 -7.60 7.48 3.66
N GLN A 68 -7.31 8.24 4.72
CA GLN A 68 -6.69 7.72 5.93
C GLN A 68 -7.57 6.67 6.62
N ALA A 69 -8.89 6.87 6.66
CA ALA A 69 -9.83 5.90 7.20
C ALA A 69 -9.84 4.59 6.39
N VAL A 70 -9.92 4.68 5.05
CA VAL A 70 -9.81 3.52 4.16
C VAL A 70 -8.49 2.76 4.36
N GLN A 71 -7.40 3.49 4.46
CA GLN A 71 -6.08 2.88 4.65
C GLN A 71 -5.96 2.15 6.00
N LEU A 72 -6.59 2.67 7.06
CA LEU A 72 -6.63 2.02 8.36
C LEU A 72 -7.47 0.74 8.35
N VAL A 73 -8.56 0.70 7.60
CA VAL A 73 -9.36 -0.52 7.40
C VAL A 73 -8.57 -1.56 6.60
N LEU A 74 -7.93 -1.14 5.49
CA LEU A 74 -7.18 -2.05 4.63
C LEU A 74 -5.87 -2.55 5.25
N PHE A 75 -5.24 -1.75 6.09
CA PHE A 75 -3.97 -2.07 6.73
C PHE A 75 -3.91 -1.49 8.16
N PRO A 76 -4.72 -2.05 9.09
CA PRO A 76 -4.73 -1.65 10.50
C PRO A 76 -3.44 -2.06 11.21
N LYS A 77 -3.25 -1.53 12.42
CA LYS A 77 -2.20 -2.01 13.31
C LYS A 77 -2.55 -3.41 13.80
N GLU A 78 -1.66 -4.36 13.61
CA GLU A 78 -1.87 -5.74 14.03
C GLU A 78 -0.60 -6.32 14.67
N GLY A 79 -0.72 -6.78 15.90
CA GLY A 79 0.42 -7.32 16.64
C GLY A 79 1.60 -6.35 16.72
N ASP A 80 2.76 -6.79 16.25
CA ASP A 80 3.99 -5.99 16.16
C ASP A 80 4.12 -5.20 14.84
N GLY A 81 3.16 -5.34 13.93
CA GLY A 81 3.16 -4.66 12.63
C GLY A 81 2.72 -3.20 12.70
N PRO A 82 3.20 -2.35 11.79
CA PRO A 82 2.73 -0.98 11.67
C PRO A 82 1.36 -0.92 10.99
N SER A 83 0.60 0.16 11.24
CA SER A 83 -0.56 0.52 10.43
C SER A 83 -0.16 1.32 9.19
N ALA A 84 -1.11 1.48 8.25
CA ALA A 84 -0.92 2.33 7.07
C ALA A 84 -0.49 3.75 7.42
N LEU A 85 -1.07 4.34 8.48
CA LEU A 85 -0.68 5.69 8.91
C LEU A 85 0.70 5.74 9.55
N GLN A 86 1.12 4.70 10.25
CA GLN A 86 2.46 4.65 10.83
C GLN A 86 3.57 4.56 9.78
N ILE A 87 3.27 4.02 8.60
CA ILE A 87 4.19 4.00 7.46
C ILE A 87 4.03 5.22 6.53
N ASN A 88 3.16 6.20 6.86
CA ASN A 88 2.82 7.35 6.04
C ASN A 88 2.28 6.97 4.63
N ALA A 89 1.44 5.95 4.53
CA ALA A 89 0.91 5.50 3.24
C ALA A 89 0.07 6.57 2.53
N ASP A 90 -0.57 7.47 3.27
CA ASP A 90 -1.28 8.63 2.75
C ASP A 90 -0.33 9.59 2.00
N LYS A 91 0.88 9.83 2.53
CA LYS A 91 1.88 10.67 1.87
C LYS A 91 2.37 10.04 0.56
N TRP A 92 2.45 8.71 0.49
CA TRP A 92 2.81 8.04 -0.75
C TRP A 92 1.74 8.22 -1.84
N ILE A 93 0.47 8.15 -1.48
CA ILE A 93 -0.61 8.43 -2.43
C ILE A 93 -0.57 9.89 -2.91
N VAL A 94 -0.34 10.83 -2.01
CA VAL A 94 -0.13 12.25 -2.39
C VAL A 94 1.06 12.40 -3.34
N TYR A 95 2.15 11.65 -3.10
CA TYR A 95 3.30 11.62 -4.01
C TYR A 95 2.90 11.13 -5.41
N VAL A 96 2.24 9.99 -5.52
CA VAL A 96 1.77 9.40 -6.78
C VAL A 96 0.82 10.34 -7.52
N LEU A 97 -0.11 10.99 -6.82
CA LEU A 97 -1.03 11.96 -7.42
C LEU A 97 -0.32 13.21 -7.97
N ASN A 98 0.83 13.59 -7.40
CA ASN A 98 1.65 14.70 -7.90
C ASN A 98 2.64 14.28 -9.00
N ASP A 99 2.88 12.99 -9.23
CA ASP A 99 3.85 12.52 -10.21
C ASP A 99 3.39 12.86 -11.64
N PRO A 100 4.14 13.68 -12.39
CA PRO A 100 3.73 14.07 -13.74
C PRO A 100 3.76 12.91 -14.76
N ARG A 101 4.39 11.79 -14.41
CA ARG A 101 4.47 10.61 -15.31
C ARG A 101 3.30 9.67 -15.15
N ASP A 102 2.63 9.69 -14.00
CA ASP A 102 1.41 8.92 -13.83
C ASP A 102 0.29 9.51 -14.68
N SER A 103 -0.43 8.61 -15.36
CA SER A 103 -1.50 9.05 -16.25
C SER A 103 -2.61 9.74 -15.46
N GLN A 104 -3.14 10.83 -16.00
CA GLN A 104 -4.27 11.53 -15.38
C GLN A 104 -5.44 10.58 -15.11
N ARG A 105 -5.67 9.62 -15.99
CA ARG A 105 -6.71 8.58 -15.83
C ARG A 105 -6.52 7.74 -14.55
N GLU A 106 -5.28 7.38 -14.18
CA GLU A 106 -5.03 6.64 -12.95
C GLU A 106 -5.22 7.53 -11.72
N LYS A 107 -4.84 8.79 -11.81
CA LYS A 107 -5.07 9.78 -10.73
C LYS A 107 -6.57 10.00 -10.50
N ASP A 108 -7.32 10.24 -11.58
CA ASP A 108 -8.77 10.39 -11.55
C ASP A 108 -9.43 9.11 -10.98
N PHE A 109 -8.97 7.92 -11.40
CA PHE A 109 -9.46 6.66 -10.90
C PHE A 109 -9.31 6.52 -9.37
N ILE A 110 -8.19 7.00 -8.80
CA ILE A 110 -7.96 6.99 -7.36
C ILE A 110 -8.93 7.95 -6.66
N VAL A 111 -9.04 9.18 -7.15
CA VAL A 111 -9.82 10.24 -6.51
C VAL A 111 -11.33 10.02 -6.67
N ASP A 112 -11.79 9.66 -7.87
CA ASP A 112 -13.22 9.44 -8.15
C ASP A 112 -13.81 8.31 -7.28
N HIS A 113 -13.06 7.22 -7.08
CA HIS A 113 -13.54 6.12 -6.24
C HIS A 113 -13.49 6.47 -4.75
N LEU A 114 -12.55 7.31 -4.31
CA LEU A 114 -12.51 7.83 -2.95
C LEU A 114 -13.73 8.72 -2.67
N GLU A 115 -14.06 9.60 -3.60
CA GLU A 115 -15.29 10.40 -3.54
C GLU A 115 -16.55 9.54 -3.60
N GLY A 116 -16.56 8.55 -4.49
CA GLY A 116 -17.67 7.60 -4.63
C GLY A 116 -17.95 6.82 -3.34
N LEU A 117 -16.90 6.37 -2.62
CA LEU A 117 -17.06 5.73 -1.32
C LEU A 117 -17.64 6.69 -0.27
N ASN A 118 -17.15 7.93 -0.23
CA ASN A 118 -17.66 8.94 0.71
C ASN A 118 -19.12 9.30 0.41
N GLN A 119 -19.47 9.40 -0.87
CA GLN A 119 -20.85 9.61 -1.28
C GLN A 119 -21.74 8.42 -0.91
N PHE A 120 -21.29 7.19 -1.15
CA PHE A 120 -22.00 5.96 -0.77
C PHE A 120 -22.22 5.88 0.74
N SER A 121 -21.26 6.35 1.56
CA SER A 121 -21.40 6.48 3.01
C SER A 121 -22.52 7.46 3.38
N LYS A 122 -22.52 8.64 2.77
CA LYS A 122 -23.54 9.68 3.01
C LYS A 122 -24.96 9.19 2.61
N GLU A 123 -25.06 8.40 1.54
CA GLU A 123 -26.35 7.83 1.09
C GLU A 123 -26.86 6.70 2.01
N THR A 124 -25.94 5.93 2.61
CA THR A 124 -26.30 4.75 3.42
C THR A 124 -26.44 5.09 4.90
N HIS A 125 -25.63 6.00 5.42
CA HIS A 125 -25.52 6.34 6.85
C HIS A 125 -25.75 7.81 7.18
N ASP A 126 -26.01 8.68 6.22
CA ASP A 126 -26.19 10.13 6.37
C ASP A 126 -24.95 10.89 6.89
N ILE A 127 -23.78 10.24 6.96
CA ILE A 127 -22.50 10.82 7.40
C ILE A 127 -21.34 10.42 6.50
N ALA A 128 -20.24 11.18 6.58
CA ALA A 128 -19.02 10.90 5.82
C ALA A 128 -18.34 9.60 6.31
N TYR A 129 -17.64 8.91 5.42
CA TYR A 129 -17.00 7.61 5.69
C TYR A 129 -16.02 7.65 6.87
N ASP A 130 -15.21 8.70 6.98
CA ASP A 130 -14.25 8.89 8.08
C ASP A 130 -14.89 9.10 9.46
N LEU A 131 -16.19 9.40 9.51
CA LEU A 131 -16.96 9.59 10.74
C LEU A 131 -17.72 8.33 11.19
N LEU A 132 -17.74 7.27 10.39
CA LEU A 132 -18.29 5.98 10.76
C LEU A 132 -17.46 5.30 11.84
N SER A 133 -18.08 4.44 12.66
CA SER A 133 -17.31 3.53 13.51
C SER A 133 -16.48 2.56 12.67
N LEU A 134 -15.43 1.96 13.25
CA LEU A 134 -14.56 1.04 12.51
C LEU A 134 -15.35 -0.11 11.90
N ASP A 135 -16.24 -0.74 12.68
CA ASP A 135 -17.08 -1.85 12.20
C ASP A 135 -17.95 -1.41 11.00
N GLN A 136 -18.54 -0.20 11.07
CA GLN A 136 -19.32 0.34 9.95
C GLN A 136 -18.45 0.67 8.73
N GLN A 137 -17.21 1.11 8.93
CA GLN A 137 -16.26 1.36 7.85
C GLN A 137 -15.90 0.04 7.14
N GLU A 138 -15.65 -1.02 7.90
CA GLU A 138 -15.35 -2.37 7.37
C GLU A 138 -16.53 -2.91 6.57
N ASP A 139 -17.72 -2.92 7.16
CA ASP A 139 -18.96 -3.42 6.52
C ASP A 139 -19.27 -2.65 5.23
N LEU A 140 -19.17 -1.32 5.27
CA LEU A 140 -19.47 -0.48 4.11
C LEU A 140 -18.43 -0.66 3.00
N LEU A 141 -17.16 -0.79 3.35
CA LEU A 141 -16.08 -1.02 2.40
C LEU A 141 -16.22 -2.40 1.74
N GLU A 142 -16.60 -3.44 2.50
CA GLU A 142 -16.88 -4.76 1.96
C GLU A 142 -18.05 -4.71 0.97
N LEU A 143 -19.13 -4.01 1.32
CA LEU A 143 -20.27 -3.80 0.43
C LEU A 143 -19.86 -3.01 -0.83
N PHE A 144 -19.07 -1.97 -0.70
CA PHE A 144 -18.55 -1.18 -1.82
C PHE A 144 -17.72 -2.03 -2.78
N PHE A 145 -16.93 -2.98 -2.29
CA PHE A 145 -16.11 -3.89 -3.09
C PHE A 145 -16.89 -5.02 -3.80
N GLN A 146 -18.21 -5.07 -3.70
CA GLN A 146 -19.01 -6.03 -4.50
C GLN A 146 -18.96 -5.69 -6.00
N ASP A 147 -18.79 -4.42 -6.37
CA ASP A 147 -18.58 -4.03 -7.77
C ASP A 147 -17.11 -4.25 -8.21
N LYS A 148 -16.93 -4.66 -9.45
CA LYS A 148 -15.62 -5.01 -10.01
C LYS A 148 -14.64 -3.82 -10.06
N ASN A 149 -15.14 -2.61 -10.34
CA ASN A 149 -14.26 -1.44 -10.44
C ASN A 149 -13.80 -0.98 -9.05
N GLN A 150 -14.73 -0.98 -8.08
CA GLN A 150 -14.42 -0.67 -6.68
C GLN A 150 -13.44 -1.70 -6.08
N LYS A 151 -13.62 -2.99 -6.39
CA LYS A 151 -12.65 -4.03 -6.00
C LYS A 151 -11.27 -3.81 -6.61
N ARG A 152 -11.19 -3.40 -7.88
CA ARG A 152 -9.93 -3.03 -8.54
C ARG A 152 -9.29 -1.83 -7.84
N TRP A 153 -10.08 -0.82 -7.46
CA TRP A 153 -9.60 0.32 -6.72
C TRP A 153 -9.04 -0.09 -5.34
N GLY A 154 -9.74 -0.94 -4.58
CA GLY A 154 -9.25 -1.49 -3.32
C GLY A 154 -7.89 -2.20 -3.48
N SER A 155 -7.74 -3.00 -4.54
CA SER A 155 -6.46 -3.66 -4.87
C SER A 155 -5.37 -2.64 -5.17
N ARG A 156 -5.69 -1.52 -5.85
CA ARG A 156 -4.72 -0.43 -6.09
C ARG A 156 -4.33 0.26 -4.79
N MET A 157 -5.29 0.51 -3.87
CA MET A 157 -4.99 1.07 -2.55
C MET A 157 -4.02 0.18 -1.76
N LEU A 158 -4.27 -1.14 -1.72
CA LEU A 158 -3.36 -2.09 -1.08
C LEU A 158 -1.97 -2.08 -1.72
N THR A 159 -1.88 -2.02 -3.04
CA THR A 159 -0.59 -1.90 -3.75
C THR A 159 0.19 -0.68 -3.29
N LEU A 160 -0.47 0.49 -3.23
CA LEU A 160 0.17 1.74 -2.79
C LEU A 160 0.58 1.70 -1.30
N ILE A 161 -0.19 1.03 -0.45
CA ILE A 161 0.19 0.80 0.95
C ILE A 161 1.44 -0.09 1.04
N PHE A 162 1.52 -1.16 0.24
CA PHE A 162 2.70 -2.03 0.22
C PHE A 162 3.92 -1.34 -0.38
N GLU A 163 3.74 -0.50 -1.40
CA GLU A 163 4.81 0.37 -1.89
C GLU A 163 5.35 1.25 -0.76
N ALA A 164 4.47 1.96 -0.02
CA ALA A 164 4.86 2.79 1.11
C ALA A 164 5.59 2.01 2.22
N LEU A 165 5.18 0.76 2.48
CA LEU A 165 5.80 -0.12 3.48
C LEU A 165 7.25 -0.48 3.12
N LEU A 166 7.56 -0.58 1.82
CA LEU A 166 8.82 -1.11 1.30
C LEU A 166 9.75 -0.03 0.75
N LEU A 167 9.23 1.16 0.45
CA LEU A 167 10.02 2.25 -0.08
C LEU A 167 11.04 2.78 0.95
N ASP A 168 12.08 3.42 0.41
CA ASP A 168 13.08 4.10 1.22
C ASP A 168 12.46 5.29 1.98
N PRO A 169 12.81 5.50 3.26
CA PRO A 169 12.35 6.64 4.05
C PRO A 169 12.59 8.00 3.40
N LEU A 170 13.55 8.12 2.50
CA LEU A 170 13.81 9.33 1.73
C LEU A 170 12.59 9.85 0.95
N TYR A 171 11.66 8.96 0.59
CA TYR A 171 10.39 9.32 -0.05
C TYR A 171 9.30 9.83 0.91
N GLY A 172 9.65 10.03 2.20
CA GLY A 172 8.72 10.52 3.23
C GLY A 172 7.76 9.46 3.79
N VAL A 173 7.97 8.20 3.41
CA VAL A 173 7.22 7.03 3.86
C VAL A 173 8.12 6.10 4.69
N ASN A 174 7.54 5.06 5.29
CA ASN A 174 8.30 4.06 6.06
C ASN A 174 9.29 4.69 7.08
N PRO A 175 8.84 5.65 7.94
CA PRO A 175 9.73 6.36 8.85
C PRO A 175 10.50 5.38 9.72
N ASP A 176 11.75 5.71 10.03
CA ASP A 176 12.66 4.86 10.82
C ASP A 176 12.78 3.42 10.28
N SER A 177 12.45 3.23 8.99
CA SER A 177 12.43 1.91 8.36
C SER A 177 11.52 0.90 9.08
N ILE A 178 10.42 1.36 9.68
CA ILE A 178 9.53 0.54 10.53
C ILE A 178 8.98 -0.67 9.78
N GLY A 179 8.62 -0.52 8.50
CA GLY A 179 8.16 -1.61 7.65
C GLY A 179 9.27 -2.62 7.35
N TRP A 180 10.48 -2.14 7.04
CA TRP A 180 11.64 -3.01 6.81
C TRP A 180 12.01 -3.79 8.07
N ASN A 181 12.04 -3.13 9.22
CA ASN A 181 12.34 -3.76 10.50
C ASN A 181 11.29 -4.84 10.84
N TRP A 182 10.01 -4.54 10.63
CA TRP A 182 8.92 -5.48 10.85
C TRP A 182 9.02 -6.72 9.96
N LEU A 183 9.31 -6.52 8.66
CA LEU A 183 9.44 -7.61 7.69
C LEU A 183 10.80 -8.29 7.71
N ASN A 184 11.78 -7.76 8.47
CA ASN A 184 13.19 -8.16 8.38
C ASN A 184 13.73 -8.03 6.94
N HIS A 185 13.33 -6.94 6.25
CA HIS A 185 13.69 -6.64 4.88
C HIS A 185 15.02 -5.90 4.80
N ASN A 186 15.88 -6.31 3.87
CA ASN A 186 17.11 -5.60 3.53
C ASN A 186 16.92 -4.89 2.17
N PRO A 187 16.91 -3.55 2.13
CA PRO A 187 16.63 -2.80 0.90
C PRO A 187 17.77 -2.87 -0.13
N GLY A 188 18.93 -3.45 0.24
CA GLY A 188 20.09 -3.51 -0.65
C GLY A 188 20.88 -2.19 -0.72
N MET A 189 21.89 -2.19 -1.60
CA MET A 189 22.79 -1.05 -1.80
C MET A 189 23.07 -0.87 -3.31
N PRO A 190 23.34 0.37 -3.79
CA PRO A 190 23.35 1.62 -3.03
C PRO A 190 21.94 2.13 -2.71
N ARG A 191 21.78 2.81 -1.57
CA ARG A 191 20.52 3.46 -1.24
C ARG A 191 20.33 4.74 -2.07
N PRO A 192 19.08 5.15 -2.35
CA PRO A 192 18.82 6.40 -3.02
C PRO A 192 19.27 7.61 -2.18
N ASN A 193 19.60 8.69 -2.85
CA ASN A 193 19.84 10.01 -2.27
C ASN A 193 19.14 11.08 -3.12
N LYS A 194 19.13 12.33 -2.68
CA LYS A 194 18.40 13.42 -3.36
C LYS A 194 18.83 13.61 -4.82
N GLN A 195 20.04 13.26 -5.20
CA GLN A 195 20.56 13.43 -6.56
C GLN A 195 20.17 12.29 -7.48
N ASN A 196 20.00 11.06 -6.95
CA ASN A 196 19.71 9.87 -7.75
C ASN A 196 18.34 9.26 -7.48
N MET A 197 17.52 9.89 -6.63
CA MET A 197 16.16 9.44 -6.41
C MET A 197 15.25 9.87 -7.57
N TYR A 198 14.21 9.12 -7.80
CA TYR A 198 13.11 9.53 -8.65
C TYR A 198 12.30 10.67 -7.96
N PRO A 199 11.87 11.77 -8.60
CA PRO A 199 11.98 12.04 -10.05
C PRO A 199 13.24 12.79 -10.49
N THR A 200 14.14 13.18 -9.58
CA THR A 200 15.33 14.01 -9.89
C THR A 200 16.19 13.37 -10.96
N LEU A 201 16.52 12.09 -10.85
CA LEU A 201 17.30 11.37 -11.84
C LEU A 201 16.65 11.38 -13.22
N TYR A 202 15.31 11.27 -13.28
CA TYR A 202 14.57 11.26 -14.54
C TYR A 202 14.60 12.63 -15.24
N ALA A 203 14.47 13.73 -14.48
CA ALA A 203 14.59 15.07 -15.03
C ALA A 203 15.96 15.28 -15.68
N THR A 204 17.03 14.88 -14.99
CA THR A 204 18.43 15.00 -15.48
C THR A 204 18.67 14.21 -16.78
N ILE A 205 18.05 13.01 -16.92
CA ILE A 205 18.22 12.18 -18.13
C ILE A 205 17.50 12.76 -19.34
N ASN A 206 16.40 13.49 -19.15
CA ASN A 206 15.59 14.03 -20.25
C ASN A 206 16.01 15.47 -20.66
N GLU A 207 16.95 16.10 -19.96
CA GLU A 207 17.53 17.40 -20.34
C GLU A 207 18.74 17.27 -21.29
N VAL A 208 19.15 16.04 -21.63
CA VAL A 208 20.23 15.71 -22.56
C VAL A 208 19.67 15.28 -23.90
#